data_bf22999853d38ed59eb6033a9b4a2a5d
#
_entry.id   bf22999853d38ed59eb6033a9b4a2a5d
#
_cell.length_a   1.000
_cell.length_b   1.000
_cell.length_c   1.000
_cell.angle_alpha   90.00
_cell.angle_beta   90.00
_cell.angle_gamma   90.00
#
_symmetry.space_group_name_H-M   'P 1'
#
loop_
_entity.id
_entity.type
_entity.pdbx_description
1 polymer ?
#
loop_
_entity_poly.entity_id
_entity_poly.type
_entity_poly.pdbx_seq_one_letter_code
_entity_poly.pdbx_strand_id
1 'polypeptide(L)'
;MGKTDEELIAKRAGLMARDVEQVAQIKGYGVELEKNRKIDLLFWAPDEGKTKALAESLKKNEMPPFMVLGPANDKEADRRWAIRCSLSASVIFITAAENIETFILFADKYDCDYDGWGTAIVEASR
;
A
#
# COMPACT_ATOMS: atom_id res chain seq x y z
N MET A 1 -2.59 -17.77 -8.48
CA MET A 1 -2.82 -18.36 -7.19
C MET A 1 -2.59 -17.39 -6.07
N GLY A 2 -3.58 -17.23 -5.23
CA GLY A 2 -3.50 -16.29 -4.13
C GLY A 2 -2.75 -16.86 -2.93
N LYS A 3 -2.60 -16.01 -1.93
CA LYS A 3 -2.01 -16.43 -0.66
C LYS A 3 -2.97 -17.35 0.09
N THR A 4 -2.42 -18.23 0.90
CA THR A 4 -3.22 -19.05 1.80
C THR A 4 -3.78 -18.17 2.92
N ASP A 5 -4.77 -18.69 3.66
CA ASP A 5 -5.33 -17.97 4.80
C ASP A 5 -4.27 -17.64 5.84
N GLU A 6 -3.36 -18.59 6.09
CA GLU A 6 -2.26 -18.36 7.04
C GLU A 6 -1.32 -17.26 6.57
N GLU A 7 -1.02 -17.23 5.28
CA GLU A 7 -0.18 -16.18 4.71
C GLU A 7 -0.84 -14.81 4.79
N LEU A 8 -2.15 -14.76 4.55
CA LEU A 8 -2.91 -13.51 4.65
C LEU A 8 -2.94 -12.98 6.08
N ILE A 9 -3.15 -13.88 7.05
CA ILE A 9 -3.14 -13.50 8.46
C ILE A 9 -1.76 -12.97 8.86
N ALA A 10 -0.70 -13.67 8.46
CA ALA A 10 0.66 -13.25 8.77
C ALA A 10 1.00 -11.92 8.12
N LYS A 11 0.58 -11.72 6.88
CA LYS A 11 0.79 -10.46 6.16
C LYS A 11 0.13 -9.30 6.88
N ARG A 12 -1.12 -9.48 7.28
CA ARG A 12 -1.85 -8.44 8.02
C ARG A 12 -1.17 -8.11 9.34
N ALA A 13 -0.78 -9.13 10.08
CA ALA A 13 -0.11 -8.92 11.37
C ALA A 13 1.20 -8.14 11.21
N GLY A 14 1.98 -8.47 10.19
CA GLY A 14 3.24 -7.78 9.92
C GLY A 14 3.03 -6.31 9.55
N LEU A 15 2.03 -6.04 8.73
CA LEU A 15 1.72 -4.66 8.34
C LEU A 15 1.21 -3.86 9.54
N MET A 16 0.36 -4.45 10.37
CA MET A 16 -0.14 -3.78 11.56
C MET A 16 0.97 -3.45 12.54
N ALA A 17 1.96 -4.34 12.70
CA ALA A 17 3.10 -4.07 13.56
C ALA A 17 3.93 -2.89 13.05
N ARG A 18 4.16 -2.83 11.72
CA ARG A 18 4.85 -1.69 11.11
C ARG A 18 4.07 -0.40 11.29
N ASP A 19 2.75 -0.48 11.18
CA ASP A 19 1.88 0.70 11.28
C ASP A 19 1.94 1.32 12.67
N VAL A 20 2.06 0.52 13.71
CA VAL A 20 2.19 1.05 15.08
C VAL A 20 3.40 1.97 15.18
N GLU A 21 4.54 1.55 14.65
CA GLU A 21 5.74 2.37 14.66
C GLU A 21 5.61 3.60 13.78
N GLN A 22 5.05 3.42 12.58
CA GLN A 22 4.91 4.51 11.64
C GLN A 22 3.96 5.58 12.16
N VAL A 23 2.85 5.18 12.76
CA VAL A 23 1.89 6.11 13.37
C VAL A 23 2.55 6.89 14.50
N ALA A 24 3.32 6.22 15.35
CA ALA A 24 4.01 6.88 16.44
C ALA A 24 4.98 7.96 15.92
N GLN A 25 5.70 7.65 14.83
CA GLN A 25 6.62 8.61 14.23
C GLN A 25 5.90 9.85 13.68
N ILE A 26 4.85 9.64 12.88
CA ILE A 26 4.17 10.78 12.27
C ILE A 26 3.40 11.62 13.28
N LYS A 27 2.91 10.98 14.33
CA LYS A 27 2.25 11.70 15.42
C LYS A 27 3.23 12.66 16.10
N GLY A 28 4.48 12.25 16.24
CA GLY A 28 5.54 13.09 16.78
C GLY A 28 5.81 14.34 15.94
N TYR A 29 5.44 14.33 14.66
CA TYR A 29 5.57 15.49 13.78
C TYR A 29 4.31 16.35 13.74
N GLY A 30 3.32 16.06 14.58
CA GLY A 30 2.11 16.86 14.65
C GLY A 30 1.03 16.50 13.65
N VAL A 31 1.12 15.34 13.02
CA VAL A 31 0.10 14.90 12.08
C VAL A 31 -1.18 14.52 12.82
N GLU A 32 -2.29 15.08 12.38
CA GLU A 32 -3.60 14.75 12.96
C GLU A 32 -4.13 13.48 12.34
N LEU A 33 -4.24 12.42 13.15
CA LEU A 33 -4.52 11.08 12.65
C LEU A 33 -5.95 10.88 12.14
N GLU A 34 -6.88 11.71 12.60
CA GLU A 34 -8.28 11.61 12.23
C GLU A 34 -8.65 12.40 10.98
N LYS A 35 -7.79 13.31 10.55
CA LYS A 35 -8.09 14.16 9.39
C LYS A 35 -7.70 13.49 8.08
N ASN A 36 -8.52 13.70 7.06
CA ASN A 36 -8.20 13.22 5.73
C ASN A 36 -6.99 13.97 5.18
N ARG A 37 -6.14 13.24 4.52
CA ARG A 37 -4.95 13.77 3.86
C ARG A 37 -4.58 12.85 2.72
N LYS A 38 -3.64 13.26 1.90
CA LYS A 38 -3.17 12.43 0.81
C LYS A 38 -2.36 11.27 1.37
N ILE A 39 -2.83 10.06 1.11
CA ILE A 39 -2.15 8.83 1.52
C ILE A 39 -1.72 8.11 0.26
N ASP A 40 -0.47 7.65 0.24
CA ASP A 40 0.06 6.85 -0.86
C ASP A 40 0.07 5.38 -0.45
N LEU A 41 -0.34 4.52 -1.36
CA LEU A 41 -0.30 3.07 -1.15
C LEU A 41 0.73 2.47 -2.09
N LEU A 42 1.47 1.47 -1.61
CA LEU A 42 2.48 0.78 -2.40
C LEU A 42 2.08 -0.67 -2.60
N PHE A 43 2.16 -1.11 -3.84
CA PHE A 43 1.91 -2.50 -4.23
C PHE A 43 3.09 -3.02 -5.02
N TRP A 44 3.32 -4.33 -4.91
CA TRP A 44 4.32 -5.03 -5.71
C TRP A 44 3.63 -6.06 -6.59
N ALA A 45 4.05 -6.15 -7.84
CA ALA A 45 3.51 -7.12 -8.78
C ALA A 45 4.65 -7.97 -9.35
N PRO A 46 4.40 -9.27 -9.61
CA PRO A 46 5.46 -10.16 -10.07
C PRO A 46 5.85 -9.99 -11.53
N ASP A 47 4.96 -9.42 -12.36
CA ASP A 47 5.23 -9.25 -13.78
C ASP A 47 4.41 -8.11 -14.35
N GLU A 48 4.67 -7.76 -15.59
CA GLU A 48 4.01 -6.64 -16.25
C GLU A 48 2.52 -6.87 -16.46
N GLY A 49 2.12 -8.07 -16.80
CA GLY A 49 0.70 -8.38 -17.02
C GLY A 49 -0.14 -8.16 -15.77
N LYS A 50 0.35 -8.63 -14.64
CA LYS A 50 -0.35 -8.46 -13.36
C LYS A 50 -0.30 -7.02 -12.89
N THR A 51 0.79 -6.31 -13.20
CA THR A 51 0.89 -4.88 -12.93
C THR A 51 -0.23 -4.13 -13.64
N LYS A 52 -0.42 -4.41 -14.93
CA LYS A 52 -1.47 -3.74 -15.71
C LYS A 52 -2.86 -4.05 -15.19
N ALA A 53 -3.10 -5.31 -14.82
CA ALA A 53 -4.40 -5.71 -14.29
C ALA A 53 -4.71 -4.99 -12.98
N LEU A 54 -3.75 -4.93 -12.07
CA LEU A 54 -3.94 -4.25 -10.79
C LEU A 54 -4.10 -2.74 -11.01
N ALA A 55 -3.28 -2.14 -11.87
CA ALA A 55 -3.36 -0.71 -12.16
C ALA A 55 -4.73 -0.30 -12.69
N GLU A 56 -5.30 -1.10 -13.61
CA GLU A 56 -6.63 -0.87 -14.14
C GLU A 56 -7.70 -0.94 -13.04
N SER A 57 -7.57 -1.93 -12.17
CA SER A 57 -8.52 -2.09 -11.08
C SER A 57 -8.43 -0.93 -10.09
N LEU A 58 -7.22 -0.48 -9.78
CA LEU A 58 -7.03 0.68 -8.91
C LEU A 58 -7.68 1.92 -9.52
N LYS A 59 -7.49 2.13 -10.81
CA LYS A 59 -8.09 3.25 -11.52
C LYS A 59 -9.60 3.20 -11.45
N LYS A 60 -10.20 2.02 -11.64
CA LYS A 60 -11.65 1.85 -11.58
C LYS A 60 -12.21 2.11 -10.18
N ASN A 61 -11.39 1.94 -9.17
CA ASN A 61 -11.79 2.17 -7.78
C ASN A 61 -11.36 3.55 -7.28
N GLU A 62 -11.13 4.47 -8.19
CA GLU A 62 -10.79 5.87 -7.88
C GLU A 62 -9.49 6.03 -7.12
N MET A 63 -8.57 5.12 -7.36
CA MET A 63 -7.20 5.19 -6.81
C MET A 63 -6.21 5.06 -7.97
N PRO A 64 -6.22 6.01 -8.93
CA PRO A 64 -5.36 5.88 -10.10
C PRO A 64 -3.89 5.88 -9.72
N PRO A 65 -3.11 4.96 -10.28
CA PRO A 65 -1.67 4.96 -10.03
C PRO A 65 -1.03 6.23 -10.57
N PHE A 66 -0.15 6.82 -9.79
CA PHE A 66 0.65 7.96 -10.24
C PHE A 66 2.07 7.53 -10.58
N MET A 67 2.46 6.32 -10.22
CA MET A 67 3.77 5.79 -10.55
C MET A 67 3.70 4.29 -10.75
N VAL A 68 4.21 3.83 -11.87
CA VAL A 68 4.37 2.41 -12.16
C VAL A 68 5.80 2.23 -12.64
N LEU A 69 6.59 1.47 -11.88
CA LEU A 69 8.00 1.24 -12.20
C LEU A 69 8.26 -0.22 -12.44
N GLY A 70 8.96 -0.51 -13.52
CA GLY A 70 9.44 -1.85 -13.80
C GLY A 70 10.56 -2.25 -12.85
N PRO A 71 11.13 -3.45 -13.03
CA PRO A 71 12.17 -3.93 -12.14
C PRO A 71 13.32 -2.93 -12.02
N ALA A 72 13.81 -2.76 -10.80
CA ALA A 72 14.86 -1.79 -10.51
C ALA A 72 16.18 -2.11 -11.21
N ASN A 73 16.38 -3.39 -11.53
CA ASN A 73 17.58 -3.83 -12.26
C ASN A 73 17.28 -5.16 -12.96
N ASP A 74 18.19 -5.57 -13.85
CA ASP A 74 18.02 -6.77 -14.64
C ASP A 74 18.36 -8.07 -13.89
N LYS A 75 18.75 -7.96 -12.63
CA LYS A 75 19.11 -9.14 -11.85
C LYS A 75 17.86 -9.91 -11.46
N GLU A 76 17.94 -11.22 -11.54
CA GLU A 76 16.80 -12.06 -11.28
C GLU A 76 16.27 -11.99 -9.86
N ALA A 77 17.09 -11.57 -8.91
CA ALA A 77 16.70 -11.55 -7.51
C ALA A 77 15.51 -10.63 -7.22
N ASP A 78 15.35 -9.58 -8.00
CA ASP A 78 14.21 -8.69 -7.78
C ASP A 78 13.69 -8.16 -9.11
N ARG A 79 12.70 -8.84 -9.66
CA ARG A 79 12.07 -8.48 -10.91
C ARG A 79 10.66 -7.97 -10.72
N ARG A 80 10.33 -7.58 -9.50
CA ARG A 80 9.00 -7.09 -9.20
C ARG A 80 8.78 -5.68 -9.76
N TRP A 81 7.54 -5.42 -10.08
CA TRP A 81 7.09 -4.10 -10.49
C TRP A 81 6.47 -3.40 -9.29
N ALA A 82 6.70 -2.10 -9.18
CA ALA A 82 6.14 -1.28 -8.12
C ALA A 82 5.00 -0.43 -8.66
N ILE A 83 3.91 -0.35 -7.92
CA ILE A 83 2.76 0.49 -8.25
C ILE A 83 2.47 1.36 -7.05
N ARG A 84 2.40 2.67 -7.26
CA ARG A 84 1.99 3.61 -6.23
C ARG A 84 0.73 4.32 -6.67
N CYS A 85 -0.23 4.41 -5.76
CA CYS A 85 -1.45 5.17 -5.98
C CYS A 85 -1.75 6.02 -4.76
N SER A 86 -2.66 6.97 -4.90
CA SER A 86 -3.02 7.88 -3.81
C SER A 86 -4.51 7.88 -3.59
N LEU A 87 -4.88 8.12 -2.35
CA LEU A 87 -6.27 8.35 -2.01
C LEU A 87 -6.31 9.38 -0.88
N SER A 88 -7.47 9.99 -0.68
CA SER A 88 -7.68 10.90 0.44
C SER A 88 -8.33 10.12 1.57
N ALA A 89 -7.64 10.00 2.69
CA ALA A 89 -8.12 9.24 3.83
C ALA A 89 -7.39 9.67 5.09
N SER A 90 -7.93 9.31 6.24
CA SER A 90 -7.24 9.56 7.50
C SER A 90 -6.26 8.42 7.79
N VAL A 91 -5.28 8.69 8.62
CA VAL A 91 -4.33 7.65 9.04
C VAL A 91 -5.08 6.56 9.81
N ILE A 92 -6.06 6.95 10.62
CA ILE A 92 -6.87 5.98 11.36
C ILE A 92 -7.58 5.02 10.41
N PHE A 93 -8.14 5.54 9.33
CA PHE A 93 -8.82 4.70 8.33
C PHE A 93 -7.84 3.71 7.70
N ILE A 94 -6.69 4.21 7.26
CA ILE A 94 -5.70 3.39 6.55
C ILE A 94 -5.12 2.28 7.44
N THR A 95 -5.00 2.54 8.74
CA THR A 95 -4.39 1.59 9.67
C THR A 95 -5.40 0.70 10.38
N ALA A 96 -6.68 0.86 10.09
CA ALA A 96 -7.71 -0.04 10.65
C ALA A 96 -7.53 -1.45 10.08
N ALA A 97 -7.64 -2.45 10.94
CA ALA A 97 -7.38 -3.84 10.58
C ALA A 97 -8.20 -4.30 9.36
N GLU A 98 -9.48 -3.96 9.34
CA GLU A 98 -10.37 -4.34 8.24
C GLU A 98 -9.97 -3.70 6.92
N ASN A 99 -9.43 -2.49 6.95
CA ASN A 99 -9.01 -1.81 5.73
C ASN A 99 -7.68 -2.35 5.23
N ILE A 100 -6.77 -2.68 6.12
CA ILE A 100 -5.51 -3.34 5.75
C ILE A 100 -5.83 -4.67 5.07
N GLU A 101 -6.76 -5.44 5.64
CA GLU A 101 -7.16 -6.71 5.06
C GLU A 101 -7.76 -6.52 3.67
N THR A 102 -8.58 -5.49 3.51
CA THR A 102 -9.17 -5.16 2.21
C THR A 102 -8.10 -4.90 1.16
N PHE A 103 -7.08 -4.10 1.50
CA PHE A 103 -6.00 -3.81 0.56
C PHE A 103 -5.18 -5.06 0.23
N ILE A 104 -4.93 -5.92 1.22
CA ILE A 104 -4.21 -7.17 1.00
C ILE A 104 -4.98 -8.06 0.03
N LEU A 105 -6.28 -8.24 0.27
CA LEU A 105 -7.12 -9.10 -0.56
C LEU A 105 -7.29 -8.52 -1.96
N PHE A 106 -7.41 -7.21 -2.05
CA PHE A 106 -7.50 -6.53 -3.34
C PHE A 106 -6.28 -6.82 -4.21
N ALA A 107 -5.10 -6.72 -3.63
CA ALA A 107 -3.86 -7.02 -4.34
C ALA A 107 -3.75 -8.52 -4.66
N ASP A 108 -4.10 -9.36 -3.69
CA ASP A 108 -3.98 -10.81 -3.85
C ASP A 108 -4.84 -11.35 -4.98
N LYS A 109 -5.96 -10.71 -5.26
CA LYS A 109 -6.81 -11.08 -6.38
C LYS A 109 -6.05 -11.07 -7.72
N TYR A 110 -5.02 -10.24 -7.82
CA TYR A 110 -4.20 -10.11 -9.03
C TYR A 110 -2.79 -10.69 -8.83
N ASP A 111 -2.60 -11.53 -7.82
CA ASP A 111 -1.30 -12.10 -7.46
C ASP A 111 -0.25 -11.04 -7.11
N CYS A 112 -0.71 -9.92 -6.60
CA CYS A 112 0.16 -8.82 -6.18
C CYS A 112 0.20 -8.74 -4.65
N ASP A 113 1.11 -7.90 -4.14
CA ASP A 113 1.27 -7.68 -2.70
C ASP A 113 1.01 -6.23 -2.34
N TYR A 114 0.23 -6.01 -1.29
CA TYR A 114 0.11 -4.69 -0.68
C TYR A 114 1.24 -4.52 0.32
N ASP A 115 2.03 -3.45 0.16
CA ASP A 115 3.21 -3.23 1.00
C ASP A 115 3.09 -2.04 1.94
N GLY A 116 1.90 -1.52 2.12
CA GLY A 116 1.68 -0.48 3.10
C GLY A 116 1.45 0.89 2.50
N TRP A 117 1.59 1.89 3.34
CA TRP A 117 1.18 3.26 3.03
C TRP A 117 2.25 4.26 3.45
N GLY A 118 2.11 5.47 2.93
CA GLY A 118 2.93 6.59 3.34
C GLY A 118 2.16 7.89 3.18
N THR A 119 2.63 8.93 3.81
CA THR A 119 2.05 10.25 3.68
C THR A 119 3.14 11.30 3.85
N ALA A 120 2.97 12.44 3.18
CA ALA A 120 3.94 13.52 3.29
C ALA A 120 3.84 14.18 4.65
N ILE A 121 4.96 14.35 5.31
CA ILE A 121 5.02 14.97 6.63
C ILE A 121 5.43 16.43 6.54
N VAL A 122 6.20 16.77 5.53
CA VAL A 122 6.76 18.11 5.37
C VAL A 122 5.68 19.18 5.39
N GLU A 123 4.51 18.88 4.82
CA GLU A 123 3.40 19.82 4.78
C GLU A 123 2.83 20.11 6.17
N ALA A 124 2.88 19.13 7.06
CA ALA A 124 2.33 19.28 8.41
C ALA A 124 3.14 20.24 9.26
N SER A 125 4.39 20.45 8.93
CA SER A 125 5.28 21.31 9.69
C SER A 125 5.20 22.79 9.28
N ARG A 126 4.32 23.07 8.34
CA ARG A 126 4.17 24.45 7.88
C ARG A 126 2.93 25.10 8.44
#